data_a9743f7d498a78d864816d02eb8576d5
#
_entry.id   a9743f7d498a78d864816d02eb8576d5
#
_cell.length_a   1.000
_cell.length_b   1.000
_cell.length_c   1.000
_cell.angle_alpha   90.00
_cell.angle_beta   90.00
_cell.angle_gamma   90.00
#
_symmetry.space_group_name_H-M   'P 1'
#
loop_
_entity.id
_entity.type
_entity.pdbx_description
1 polymer ?
#
loop_
_entity_poly.entity_id
_entity_poly.type
_entity_poly.pdbx_seq_one_letter_code
_entity_poly.pdbx_strand_id
1 'polypeptide(L)'
;RFYRDQVIDIDRRERRVICAERPAVDYDLLSINIGSTPRLSHIDGIGDPEAADAPVVAVKPISTFQQRWLSLLERARSAERPLDIVLVGGGAGGVELLLAIQQRLATELPDALAPNLTLITRGQRLLPTHAHTVSEALATTLHARGIQVHFGEEITAVERASSTAQRQLISASGACHQADEAIWVTRAGGARWLEKTGLSLDEDGFLKVRDSLQTLEDDAIFAAGDIAHQLNHPREKAGVFAVRQARPLADNLRRAVRGEPLKDHVPQSRWLALISTGDRDAIASRGKLGLVAPRLRPWLWRWKDHIDRQFMARFNELPSMQDAANAGDLSGLHQRISAAWQALRGSDGKLHPRLTAELDEQEAHQALSALAMRCGGCGAKVGASVLSRALQSLAPRENPDVLVGLHAPDDAAIVRVPEGQALVHSVDFFRAFIDDPYLFGRIAANHALGDLYAMGATPHTATAVATVPQGVERKVEPLVRELTQGATEVL
;
A
#
# COMPACT_ATOMS: atom_id res chain seq x y z
N ARG A 1 4.20 4.33 12.14
CA ARG A 1 4.92 3.09 11.82
C ARG A 1 4.59 2.65 10.40
N PHE A 2 5.53 2.07 9.69
CA PHE A 2 5.35 1.48 8.37
C PHE A 2 5.63 -0.02 8.47
N TYR A 3 4.67 -0.83 8.05
CA TYR A 3 4.78 -2.28 8.02
C TYR A 3 4.80 -2.75 6.56
N ARG A 4 5.87 -3.44 6.17
CA ARG A 4 6.00 -4.01 4.83
C ARG A 4 5.49 -5.44 4.86
N ASP A 5 4.19 -5.61 4.57
CA ASP A 5 3.55 -6.91 4.51
C ASP A 5 2.29 -6.85 3.64
N GLN A 6 1.74 -7.99 3.30
CA GLN A 6 0.49 -8.12 2.57
C GLN A 6 -0.68 -8.32 3.53
N VAL A 7 -1.72 -7.52 3.40
CA VAL A 7 -2.99 -7.75 4.11
C VAL A 7 -3.76 -8.85 3.40
N ILE A 8 -4.17 -9.88 4.14
CA ILE A 8 -4.89 -11.05 3.63
C ILE A 8 -6.31 -11.18 4.16
N ASP A 9 -6.65 -10.48 5.27
CA ASP A 9 -7.99 -10.47 5.86
C ASP A 9 -8.16 -9.32 6.86
N ILE A 10 -9.38 -9.12 7.35
CA ILE A 10 -9.73 -8.20 8.44
C ILE A 10 -10.66 -8.90 9.41
N ASP A 11 -10.21 -9.10 10.63
CA ASP A 11 -11.08 -9.52 11.74
C ASP A 11 -11.78 -8.28 12.33
N ARG A 12 -13.03 -8.07 11.93
CA ARG A 12 -13.84 -6.92 12.36
C ARG A 12 -14.30 -7.03 13.81
N ARG A 13 -14.42 -8.24 14.37
CA ARG A 13 -14.84 -8.45 15.76
C ARG A 13 -13.74 -8.07 16.72
N GLU A 14 -12.54 -8.54 16.44
CA GLU A 14 -11.35 -8.27 17.25
C GLU A 14 -10.65 -6.97 16.83
N ARG A 15 -11.15 -6.29 15.77
CA ARG A 15 -10.55 -5.08 15.19
C ARG A 15 -9.07 -5.27 14.83
N ARG A 16 -8.78 -6.31 14.03
CA ARG A 16 -7.44 -6.67 13.60
C ARG A 16 -7.32 -6.75 12.10
N VAL A 17 -6.23 -6.22 11.57
CA VAL A 17 -5.80 -6.44 10.19
C VAL A 17 -4.88 -7.66 10.17
N ILE A 18 -5.27 -8.69 9.43
CA ILE A 18 -4.51 -9.93 9.31
C ILE A 18 -3.50 -9.78 8.17
N CYS A 19 -2.24 -10.02 8.49
CA CYS A 19 -1.11 -9.91 7.59
C CYS A 19 -0.59 -11.30 7.20
N ALA A 20 0.13 -11.40 6.06
CA ALA A 20 0.62 -12.68 5.53
C ALA A 20 1.78 -13.24 6.35
N GLU A 21 2.75 -12.39 6.72
CA GLU A 21 4.03 -12.82 7.29
C GLU A 21 4.29 -12.28 8.70
N ARG A 22 3.47 -11.37 9.17
CA ARG A 22 3.64 -10.74 10.49
C ARG A 22 2.41 -10.93 11.36
N PRO A 23 2.51 -10.69 12.71
CA PRO A 23 1.35 -10.66 13.59
C PRO A 23 0.28 -9.67 13.13
N ALA A 24 -0.96 -9.98 13.45
CA ALA A 24 -2.10 -9.09 13.17
C ALA A 24 -1.90 -7.71 13.82
N VAL A 25 -2.40 -6.67 13.16
CA VAL A 25 -2.31 -5.28 13.61
C VAL A 25 -3.66 -4.83 14.14
N ASP A 26 -3.71 -4.43 15.40
CA ASP A 26 -4.91 -3.88 16.02
C ASP A 26 -5.22 -2.48 15.47
N TYR A 27 -6.50 -2.12 15.32
CA TYR A 27 -6.92 -0.80 14.89
C TYR A 27 -8.11 -0.26 15.70
N ASP A 28 -8.12 1.04 15.94
CA ASP A 28 -9.30 1.77 16.43
C ASP A 28 -10.15 2.26 15.23
N LEU A 29 -9.50 2.78 14.21
CA LEU A 29 -10.08 3.14 12.92
C LEU A 29 -9.20 2.58 11.80
N LEU A 30 -9.85 2.05 10.76
CA LEU A 30 -9.18 1.48 9.60
C LEU A 30 -9.53 2.28 8.35
N SER A 31 -8.53 2.61 7.55
CA SER A 31 -8.72 3.22 6.24
C SER A 31 -8.16 2.34 5.13
N ILE A 32 -9.02 1.87 4.24
CA ILE A 32 -8.67 0.95 3.14
C ILE A 32 -8.49 1.77 1.86
N ASN A 33 -7.25 1.82 1.34
CA ASN A 33 -6.88 2.58 0.14
C ASN A 33 -6.01 1.76 -0.81
N ILE A 34 -6.31 0.47 -0.95
CA ILE A 34 -5.51 -0.52 -1.68
C ILE A 34 -5.64 -0.41 -3.21
N GLY A 35 -6.42 0.54 -3.71
CA GLY A 35 -6.62 0.71 -5.14
C GLY A 35 -7.51 -0.38 -5.76
N SER A 36 -7.20 -0.76 -6.99
CA SER A 36 -7.94 -1.76 -7.76
C SER A 36 -7.00 -2.77 -8.40
N THR A 37 -7.49 -3.98 -8.63
CA THR A 37 -6.78 -5.06 -9.33
C THR A 37 -7.47 -5.38 -10.66
N PRO A 38 -6.77 -5.89 -11.67
CA PRO A 38 -7.41 -6.37 -12.89
C PRO A 38 -8.29 -7.59 -12.59
N ARG A 39 -9.49 -7.58 -13.16
CA ARG A 39 -10.42 -8.71 -13.06
C ARG A 39 -10.20 -9.66 -14.23
N LEU A 40 -9.46 -10.73 -14.01
CA LEU A 40 -9.06 -11.69 -15.05
C LEU A 40 -9.71 -13.07 -14.89
N SER A 41 -10.47 -13.28 -13.83
CA SER A 41 -11.06 -14.59 -13.48
C SER A 41 -12.10 -15.14 -14.48
N HIS A 42 -12.56 -14.31 -15.41
CA HIS A 42 -13.52 -14.69 -16.46
C HIS A 42 -12.84 -15.08 -17.77
N ILE A 43 -11.50 -15.14 -17.80
CA ILE A 43 -10.72 -15.44 -18.99
C ILE A 43 -10.06 -16.79 -18.76
N ASP A 44 -10.37 -17.75 -19.63
CA ASP A 44 -9.80 -19.10 -19.56
C ASP A 44 -8.30 -19.09 -19.88
N GLY A 45 -7.54 -19.96 -19.22
CA GLY A 45 -6.12 -20.16 -19.48
C GLY A 45 -5.16 -19.11 -18.90
N ILE A 46 -5.64 -18.13 -18.13
CA ILE A 46 -4.77 -17.10 -17.53
C ILE A 46 -3.92 -17.64 -16.38
N GLY A 47 -4.41 -18.62 -15.61
CA GLY A 47 -3.71 -19.09 -14.41
C GLY A 47 -3.62 -18.03 -13.33
N ASP A 48 -2.49 -17.97 -12.62
CA ASP A 48 -2.19 -16.92 -11.66
C ASP A 48 -1.55 -15.72 -12.40
N PRO A 49 -2.23 -14.57 -12.49
CA PRO A 49 -1.71 -13.41 -13.21
C PRO A 49 -0.52 -12.72 -12.52
N GLU A 50 -0.23 -13.06 -11.26
CA GLU A 50 0.92 -12.54 -10.50
C GLU A 50 2.16 -13.43 -10.64
N ALA A 51 2.01 -14.63 -11.19
CA ALA A 51 3.14 -15.53 -11.43
C ALA A 51 4.14 -14.93 -12.43
N ALA A 52 5.42 -15.20 -12.22
CA ALA A 52 6.50 -14.68 -13.08
C ALA A 52 6.38 -15.14 -14.55
N ASP A 53 5.81 -16.32 -14.77
CA ASP A 53 5.57 -16.95 -16.07
C ASP A 53 4.11 -16.83 -16.55
N ALA A 54 3.32 -15.98 -15.90
CA ALA A 54 1.92 -15.76 -16.28
C ALA A 54 1.78 -15.50 -17.78
N PRO A 55 0.75 -16.08 -18.44
CA PRO A 55 0.55 -15.92 -19.89
C PRO A 55 0.17 -14.49 -20.27
N VAL A 56 -0.26 -13.68 -19.32
CA VAL A 56 -0.59 -12.28 -19.52
C VAL A 56 0.01 -11.41 -18.42
N VAL A 57 0.22 -10.13 -18.72
CA VAL A 57 0.73 -9.14 -17.79
C VAL A 57 -0.38 -8.19 -17.40
N ALA A 58 -0.78 -8.24 -16.14
CA ALA A 58 -1.65 -7.23 -15.57
C ALA A 58 -0.86 -5.94 -15.29
N VAL A 59 -1.43 -4.77 -15.58
CA VAL A 59 -0.75 -3.48 -15.32
C VAL A 59 -0.73 -3.15 -13.83
N LYS A 60 -1.57 -3.79 -13.04
CA LYS A 60 -1.56 -3.67 -11.57
C LYS A 60 -1.36 -5.07 -10.96
N PRO A 61 -0.52 -5.19 -9.90
CA PRO A 61 0.25 -4.14 -9.25
C PRO A 61 1.41 -3.61 -10.12
N ILE A 62 1.72 -2.32 -9.99
CA ILE A 62 2.73 -1.64 -10.83
C ILE A 62 4.12 -2.25 -10.69
N SER A 63 4.47 -2.78 -9.51
CA SER A 63 5.77 -3.42 -9.26
C SER A 63 5.99 -4.64 -10.16
N THR A 64 4.99 -5.51 -10.29
CA THR A 64 5.04 -6.69 -11.17
C THR A 64 5.08 -6.27 -12.64
N PHE A 65 4.26 -5.29 -13.02
CA PHE A 65 4.28 -4.74 -14.38
C PHE A 65 5.66 -4.18 -14.74
N GLN A 66 6.30 -3.43 -13.84
CA GLN A 66 7.62 -2.85 -14.09
C GLN A 66 8.69 -3.93 -14.36
N GLN A 67 8.70 -5.01 -13.59
CA GLN A 67 9.63 -6.12 -13.80
C GLN A 67 9.41 -6.78 -15.17
N ARG A 68 8.15 -7.05 -15.52
CA ARG A 68 7.79 -7.61 -16.83
C ARG A 68 8.13 -6.67 -17.97
N TRP A 69 7.92 -5.36 -17.80
CA TRP A 69 8.30 -4.35 -18.77
C TRP A 69 9.81 -4.35 -19.05
N LEU A 70 10.65 -4.39 -18.01
CA LEU A 70 12.10 -4.46 -18.17
C LEU A 70 12.52 -5.74 -18.90
N SER A 71 11.93 -6.88 -18.55
CA SER A 71 12.17 -8.16 -19.25
C SER A 71 11.72 -8.12 -20.72
N LEU A 72 10.56 -7.49 -21.00
CA LEU A 72 10.08 -7.29 -22.38
C LEU A 72 11.06 -6.44 -23.18
N LEU A 73 11.58 -5.37 -22.60
CA LEU A 73 12.54 -4.48 -23.24
C LEU A 73 13.87 -5.19 -23.59
N GLU A 74 14.37 -6.04 -22.70
CA GLU A 74 15.55 -6.86 -22.94
C GLU A 74 15.30 -7.91 -24.04
N ARG A 75 14.17 -8.59 -24.02
CA ARG A 75 13.76 -9.52 -25.08
C ARG A 75 13.63 -8.82 -26.43
N ALA A 76 13.04 -7.63 -26.46
CA ALA A 76 12.90 -6.86 -27.69
C ALA A 76 14.26 -6.44 -28.29
N ARG A 77 15.23 -6.08 -27.45
CA ARG A 77 16.60 -5.74 -27.88
C ARG A 77 17.38 -6.92 -28.43
N SER A 78 17.14 -8.13 -27.94
CA SER A 78 17.81 -9.37 -28.34
C SER A 78 17.03 -10.19 -29.36
N ALA A 79 15.88 -9.69 -29.80
CA ALA A 79 15.01 -10.41 -30.75
C ALA A 79 15.61 -10.39 -32.18
N GLU A 80 15.43 -11.48 -32.91
CA GLU A 80 15.81 -11.60 -34.33
C GLU A 80 14.70 -11.16 -35.30
N ARG A 81 13.49 -10.91 -34.76
CA ARG A 81 12.31 -10.44 -35.47
C ARG A 81 11.52 -9.46 -34.66
N PRO A 82 10.66 -8.63 -35.27
CA PRO A 82 9.69 -7.84 -34.55
C PRO A 82 8.84 -8.69 -33.60
N LEU A 83 8.62 -8.21 -32.36
CA LEU A 83 7.73 -8.85 -31.41
C LEU A 83 6.29 -8.42 -31.64
N ASP A 84 5.36 -9.36 -31.47
CA ASP A 84 3.92 -9.10 -31.46
C ASP A 84 3.48 -8.78 -30.03
N ILE A 85 3.11 -7.52 -29.78
CA ILE A 85 2.68 -7.03 -28.47
C ILE A 85 1.20 -6.66 -28.54
N VAL A 86 0.37 -7.35 -27.78
CA VAL A 86 -1.07 -7.11 -27.74
C VAL A 86 -1.46 -6.48 -26.41
N LEU A 87 -2.14 -5.34 -26.46
CA LEU A 87 -2.74 -4.70 -25.29
C LEU A 87 -4.25 -4.84 -25.34
N VAL A 88 -4.84 -5.38 -24.26
CA VAL A 88 -6.29 -5.52 -24.14
C VAL A 88 -6.83 -4.45 -23.18
N GLY A 89 -7.62 -3.53 -23.73
CA GLY A 89 -8.25 -2.45 -22.96
C GLY A 89 -8.19 -1.08 -23.62
N GLY A 90 -9.30 -0.63 -24.21
CA GLY A 90 -9.44 0.66 -24.92
C GLY A 90 -9.78 1.87 -24.05
N GLY A 91 -9.58 1.79 -22.72
CA GLY A 91 -9.70 2.93 -21.80
C GLY A 91 -8.51 3.89 -21.86
N ALA A 92 -8.60 5.03 -21.16
CA ALA A 92 -7.53 6.05 -21.15
C ALA A 92 -6.16 5.46 -20.78
N GLY A 93 -6.11 4.67 -19.68
CA GLY A 93 -4.85 4.05 -19.24
C GLY A 93 -4.25 3.08 -20.24
N GLY A 94 -5.07 2.30 -20.96
CA GLY A 94 -4.59 1.39 -21.99
C GLY A 94 -4.02 2.12 -23.20
N VAL A 95 -4.70 3.15 -23.68
CA VAL A 95 -4.26 3.96 -24.81
C VAL A 95 -2.97 4.72 -24.48
N GLU A 96 -2.91 5.38 -23.30
CA GLU A 96 -1.69 6.07 -22.85
C GLU A 96 -0.50 5.12 -22.72
N LEU A 97 -0.72 3.95 -22.11
CA LEU A 97 0.32 2.95 -21.91
C LEU A 97 0.85 2.43 -23.25
N LEU A 98 -0.04 2.09 -24.19
CA LEU A 98 0.38 1.57 -25.50
C LEU A 98 1.17 2.59 -26.30
N LEU A 99 0.74 3.86 -26.28
CA LEU A 99 1.46 4.95 -26.94
C LEU A 99 2.83 5.22 -26.26
N ALA A 100 2.92 5.09 -24.94
CA ALA A 100 4.19 5.19 -24.22
C ALA A 100 5.14 4.02 -24.54
N ILE A 101 4.61 2.78 -24.62
CA ILE A 101 5.36 1.58 -25.04
C ILE A 101 5.89 1.78 -26.47
N GLN A 102 5.03 2.18 -27.39
CA GLN A 102 5.42 2.44 -28.77
C GLN A 102 6.55 3.46 -28.87
N GLN A 103 6.42 4.60 -28.21
CA GLN A 103 7.44 5.65 -28.22
C GLN A 103 8.75 5.19 -27.62
N ARG A 104 8.70 4.43 -26.51
CA ARG A 104 9.91 3.93 -25.87
C ARG A 104 10.63 2.91 -26.74
N LEU A 105 9.92 1.96 -27.34
CA LEU A 105 10.50 0.94 -28.20
C LEU A 105 11.03 1.56 -29.50
N ALA A 106 10.33 2.52 -30.11
CA ALA A 106 10.81 3.25 -31.26
C ALA A 106 12.11 4.08 -31.00
N THR A 107 12.34 4.46 -29.74
CA THR A 107 13.58 5.18 -29.37
C THR A 107 14.76 4.23 -29.14
N GLU A 108 14.50 2.99 -28.74
CA GLU A 108 15.53 2.04 -28.31
C GLU A 108 15.86 0.94 -29.32
N LEU A 109 14.95 0.67 -30.27
CA LEU A 109 15.12 -0.40 -31.24
C LEU A 109 15.36 0.18 -32.64
N PRO A 110 16.15 -0.51 -33.48
CA PRO A 110 16.23 -0.18 -34.89
C PRO A 110 14.88 -0.45 -35.59
N ASP A 111 14.58 0.29 -36.65
CA ASP A 111 13.30 0.20 -37.41
C ASP A 111 12.97 -1.24 -37.84
N ALA A 112 13.97 -2.04 -38.19
CA ALA A 112 13.78 -3.43 -38.59
C ALA A 112 13.23 -4.33 -37.47
N LEU A 113 13.37 -3.93 -36.22
CA LEU A 113 12.87 -4.65 -35.02
C LEU A 113 11.71 -3.91 -34.35
N ALA A 114 11.15 -2.90 -35.01
CA ALA A 114 9.98 -2.21 -34.49
C ALA A 114 8.81 -3.20 -34.26
N PRO A 115 8.26 -3.28 -33.04
CA PRO A 115 7.26 -4.29 -32.69
C PRO A 115 5.93 -4.05 -33.40
N ASN A 116 5.21 -5.12 -33.67
CA ASN A 116 3.82 -5.07 -34.11
C ASN A 116 2.95 -4.82 -32.89
N LEU A 117 2.30 -3.67 -32.84
CA LEU A 117 1.45 -3.28 -31.72
C LEU A 117 -0.02 -3.42 -32.08
N THR A 118 -0.77 -4.10 -31.23
CA THR A 118 -2.21 -4.30 -31.38
C THR A 118 -2.95 -3.88 -30.11
N LEU A 119 -4.02 -3.12 -30.27
CA LEU A 119 -4.97 -2.77 -29.23
C LEU A 119 -6.30 -3.49 -29.46
N ILE A 120 -6.74 -4.29 -28.50
CA ILE A 120 -8.04 -4.96 -28.57
C ILE A 120 -8.97 -4.35 -27.53
N THR A 121 -10.19 -4.01 -27.94
CA THR A 121 -11.19 -3.45 -27.04
C THR A 121 -12.59 -4.00 -27.32
N ARG A 122 -13.32 -4.35 -26.26
CA ARG A 122 -14.73 -4.74 -26.31
C ARG A 122 -15.64 -3.61 -26.81
N GLY A 123 -15.23 -2.37 -26.53
CA GLY A 123 -16.01 -1.19 -26.94
C GLY A 123 -15.98 -0.93 -28.43
N GLN A 124 -17.02 -0.30 -28.96
CA GLN A 124 -17.08 0.16 -30.36
C GLN A 124 -16.27 1.44 -30.60
N ARG A 125 -15.69 2.01 -29.55
CA ARG A 125 -14.81 3.18 -29.62
C ARG A 125 -13.83 3.20 -28.43
N LEU A 126 -12.74 3.93 -28.58
CA LEU A 126 -11.81 4.21 -27.49
C LEU A 126 -12.44 5.17 -26.47
N LEU A 127 -12.02 5.08 -25.20
CA LEU A 127 -12.39 6.03 -24.15
C LEU A 127 -13.91 6.36 -24.15
N PRO A 128 -14.80 5.41 -23.95
CA PRO A 128 -16.25 5.58 -24.13
C PRO A 128 -16.86 6.68 -23.24
N THR A 129 -16.22 7.02 -22.12
CA THR A 129 -16.66 8.04 -21.16
C THR A 129 -16.16 9.46 -21.48
N HIS A 130 -15.27 9.59 -22.48
CA HIS A 130 -14.72 10.87 -22.93
C HIS A 130 -15.44 11.42 -24.16
N ALA A 131 -15.13 12.67 -24.52
CA ALA A 131 -15.67 13.31 -25.72
C ALA A 131 -15.37 12.48 -27.00
N HIS A 132 -16.33 12.42 -27.92
CA HIS A 132 -16.18 11.65 -29.17
C HIS A 132 -14.98 12.11 -29.99
N THR A 133 -14.76 13.43 -30.06
CA THR A 133 -13.62 14.03 -30.75
C THR A 133 -12.27 13.58 -30.20
N VAL A 134 -12.19 13.29 -28.88
CA VAL A 134 -10.98 12.75 -28.22
C VAL A 134 -10.76 11.30 -28.63
N SER A 135 -11.84 10.50 -28.67
CA SER A 135 -11.79 9.11 -29.12
C SER A 135 -11.28 9.01 -30.57
N GLU A 136 -11.84 9.81 -31.46
CA GLU A 136 -11.43 9.86 -32.88
C GLU A 136 -9.97 10.33 -33.05
N ALA A 137 -9.57 11.37 -32.34
CA ALA A 137 -8.21 11.89 -32.43
C ALA A 137 -7.17 10.87 -31.94
N LEU A 138 -7.50 10.08 -30.91
CA LEU A 138 -6.62 9.00 -30.41
C LEU A 138 -6.61 7.81 -31.36
N ALA A 139 -7.74 7.41 -31.91
CA ALA A 139 -7.81 6.36 -32.94
C ALA A 139 -6.96 6.74 -34.17
N THR A 140 -7.08 7.98 -34.65
CA THR A 140 -6.25 8.52 -35.75
C THR A 140 -4.76 8.51 -35.35
N THR A 141 -4.42 8.86 -34.13
CA THR A 141 -3.03 8.85 -33.63
C THR A 141 -2.46 7.43 -33.60
N LEU A 142 -3.21 6.45 -33.11
CA LEU A 142 -2.81 5.04 -33.08
C LEU A 142 -2.57 4.52 -34.49
N HIS A 143 -3.52 4.76 -35.40
CA HIS A 143 -3.41 4.33 -36.79
C HIS A 143 -2.20 4.97 -37.52
N ALA A 144 -1.99 6.28 -37.33
CA ALA A 144 -0.84 6.99 -37.92
C ALA A 144 0.52 6.46 -37.42
N ARG A 145 0.54 5.77 -36.30
CA ARG A 145 1.74 5.11 -35.71
C ARG A 145 1.82 3.62 -36.03
N GLY A 146 0.99 3.11 -36.94
CA GLY A 146 0.99 1.71 -37.33
C GLY A 146 0.41 0.76 -36.30
N ILE A 147 -0.28 1.26 -35.27
CA ILE A 147 -0.90 0.43 -34.25
C ILE A 147 -2.26 -0.08 -34.76
N GLN A 148 -2.44 -1.38 -34.76
CA GLN A 148 -3.70 -2.02 -35.11
C GLN A 148 -4.71 -1.91 -33.98
N VAL A 149 -5.97 -1.58 -34.29
CA VAL A 149 -7.03 -1.46 -33.28
C VAL A 149 -8.21 -2.34 -33.67
N HIS A 150 -8.56 -3.29 -32.83
CA HIS A 150 -9.72 -4.17 -32.97
C HIS A 150 -10.83 -3.74 -32.01
N PHE A 151 -11.94 -3.27 -32.58
CA PHE A 151 -13.12 -2.84 -31.84
C PHE A 151 -14.16 -3.96 -31.76
N GLY A 152 -14.96 -3.96 -30.67
CA GLY A 152 -16.04 -4.92 -30.49
C GLY A 152 -15.56 -6.34 -30.16
N GLU A 153 -14.30 -6.51 -29.83
CA GLU A 153 -13.72 -7.81 -29.48
C GLU A 153 -13.49 -7.96 -27.98
N GLU A 154 -14.10 -8.99 -27.42
CA GLU A 154 -13.91 -9.39 -26.02
C GLU A 154 -13.07 -10.66 -25.98
N ILE A 155 -11.89 -10.59 -25.39
CA ILE A 155 -11.04 -11.77 -25.22
C ILE A 155 -11.58 -12.62 -24.07
N THR A 156 -11.80 -13.90 -24.34
CA THR A 156 -12.38 -14.87 -23.40
C THR A 156 -11.42 -15.99 -23.01
N ALA A 157 -10.38 -16.22 -23.80
CA ALA A 157 -9.37 -17.23 -23.47
C ALA A 157 -7.96 -16.82 -23.94
N VAL A 158 -6.96 -17.37 -23.27
CA VAL A 158 -5.55 -17.27 -23.63
C VAL A 158 -4.93 -18.66 -23.63
N GLU A 159 -4.39 -19.09 -24.77
CA GLU A 159 -3.76 -20.38 -24.92
C GLU A 159 -2.29 -20.23 -25.30
N ARG A 160 -1.48 -21.24 -24.99
CA ARG A 160 -0.13 -21.34 -25.53
C ARG A 160 -0.20 -21.94 -26.94
N ALA A 161 0.34 -21.25 -27.94
CA ALA A 161 0.36 -21.79 -29.29
C ALA A 161 1.17 -23.11 -29.33
N SER A 162 0.61 -24.15 -29.95
CA SER A 162 1.16 -25.51 -29.93
C SER A 162 2.54 -25.65 -30.60
N SER A 163 2.92 -24.71 -31.46
CA SER A 163 4.15 -24.77 -32.27
C SER A 163 5.17 -23.69 -31.94
N THR A 164 4.82 -22.68 -31.12
CA THR A 164 5.68 -21.53 -30.81
C THR A 164 5.61 -21.16 -29.34
N ALA A 165 6.55 -20.35 -28.85
CA ALA A 165 6.48 -19.78 -27.50
C ALA A 165 5.43 -18.66 -27.39
N GLN A 166 4.76 -18.30 -28.49
CA GLN A 166 3.74 -17.27 -28.53
C GLN A 166 2.44 -17.69 -27.84
N ARG A 167 1.69 -16.72 -27.41
CA ARG A 167 0.34 -16.88 -26.87
C ARG A 167 -0.70 -16.58 -27.93
N GLN A 168 -1.83 -17.23 -27.81
CA GLN A 168 -2.99 -17.01 -28.67
C GLN A 168 -4.13 -16.47 -27.84
N LEU A 169 -4.55 -15.22 -28.10
CA LEU A 169 -5.70 -14.60 -27.47
C LEU A 169 -6.92 -14.90 -28.33
N ILE A 170 -7.94 -15.50 -27.73
CA ILE A 170 -9.16 -15.94 -28.41
C ILE A 170 -10.30 -15.02 -27.98
N SER A 171 -10.96 -14.40 -28.94
CA SER A 171 -12.13 -13.56 -28.67
C SER A 171 -13.43 -14.36 -28.63
N ALA A 172 -14.47 -13.78 -28.06
CA ALA A 172 -15.81 -14.37 -28.03
C ALA A 172 -16.39 -14.63 -29.44
N SER A 173 -15.91 -13.94 -30.46
CA SER A 173 -16.28 -14.17 -31.87
C SER A 173 -15.50 -15.30 -32.53
N GLY A 174 -14.50 -15.88 -31.83
CA GLY A 174 -13.59 -16.89 -32.38
C GLY A 174 -12.38 -16.30 -33.13
N ALA A 175 -12.20 -14.98 -33.17
CA ALA A 175 -10.99 -14.38 -33.72
C ALA A 175 -9.79 -14.68 -32.81
N CYS A 176 -8.63 -14.93 -33.43
CA CYS A 176 -7.40 -15.31 -32.77
C CYS A 176 -6.29 -14.30 -33.04
N HIS A 177 -5.65 -13.82 -31.97
CA HIS A 177 -4.52 -12.91 -32.05
C HIS A 177 -3.29 -13.52 -31.41
N GLN A 178 -2.19 -13.57 -32.18
CA GLN A 178 -0.91 -14.06 -31.65
C GLN A 178 -0.17 -12.94 -30.92
N ALA A 179 0.51 -13.28 -29.82
CA ALA A 179 1.28 -12.34 -29.03
C ALA A 179 2.53 -12.98 -28.43
N ASP A 180 3.66 -12.31 -28.54
CA ASP A 180 4.87 -12.59 -27.75
C ASP A 180 4.72 -12.02 -26.33
N GLU A 181 3.92 -10.92 -26.20
CA GLU A 181 3.54 -10.34 -24.90
C GLU A 181 2.08 -9.84 -24.96
N ALA A 182 1.31 -10.20 -23.93
CA ALA A 182 -0.08 -9.78 -23.78
C ALA A 182 -0.25 -8.94 -22.51
N ILE A 183 -0.65 -7.67 -22.66
CA ILE A 183 -0.77 -6.70 -21.57
C ILE A 183 -2.24 -6.42 -21.31
N TRP A 184 -2.67 -6.54 -20.05
CA TRP A 184 -4.07 -6.36 -19.67
C TRP A 184 -4.31 -5.07 -18.92
N VAL A 185 -5.14 -4.19 -19.49
CA VAL A 185 -5.56 -2.91 -18.92
C VAL A 185 -7.09 -2.81 -18.94
N THR A 186 -7.76 -3.91 -18.66
CA THR A 186 -9.22 -3.97 -18.65
C THR A 186 -9.79 -3.64 -17.27
N ARG A 187 -11.10 -3.79 -17.19
CA ARG A 187 -11.94 -3.54 -16.02
C ARG A 187 -11.25 -3.85 -14.69
N ALA A 188 -11.10 -2.82 -13.88
CA ALA A 188 -10.60 -2.95 -12.53
C ALA A 188 -11.64 -3.61 -11.62
N GLY A 189 -11.19 -4.38 -10.65
CA GLY A 189 -12.00 -4.96 -9.60
C GLY A 189 -11.41 -4.75 -8.22
N GLY A 190 -12.15 -5.08 -7.18
CA GLY A 190 -11.66 -5.12 -5.81
C GLY A 190 -10.76 -6.34 -5.56
N ALA A 191 -9.96 -6.27 -4.50
CA ALA A 191 -9.12 -7.38 -4.09
C ALA A 191 -9.98 -8.55 -3.57
N ARG A 192 -9.71 -9.78 -4.02
CA ARG A 192 -10.51 -10.98 -3.70
C ARG A 192 -10.60 -11.28 -2.20
N TRP A 193 -9.55 -10.99 -1.44
CA TRP A 193 -9.55 -11.24 0.00
C TRP A 193 -10.65 -10.46 0.74
N LEU A 194 -11.13 -9.34 0.18
CA LEU A 194 -12.23 -8.56 0.75
C LEU A 194 -13.55 -9.35 0.82
N GLU A 195 -13.76 -10.35 -0.03
CA GLU A 195 -14.97 -11.20 -0.03
C GLU A 195 -15.16 -11.95 1.30
N LYS A 196 -14.08 -12.20 2.04
CA LYS A 196 -14.07 -12.93 3.32
C LYS A 196 -14.36 -12.02 4.52
N THR A 197 -14.19 -10.70 4.39
CA THR A 197 -14.28 -9.74 5.50
C THR A 197 -15.70 -9.47 5.98
N GLY A 198 -16.73 -9.88 5.21
CA GLY A 198 -18.12 -9.56 5.49
C GLY A 198 -18.49 -8.08 5.31
N LEU A 199 -17.64 -7.30 4.62
CA LEU A 199 -17.98 -5.96 4.15
C LEU A 199 -18.77 -6.03 2.85
N SER A 200 -19.73 -5.12 2.64
CA SER A 200 -20.52 -5.06 1.41
C SER A 200 -19.69 -4.64 0.23
N LEU A 201 -19.69 -5.48 -0.81
CA LEU A 201 -19.03 -5.24 -2.07
C LEU A 201 -20.05 -5.01 -3.19
N ASP A 202 -19.66 -4.27 -4.22
CA ASP A 202 -20.43 -4.19 -5.46
C ASP A 202 -20.14 -5.40 -6.37
N GLU A 203 -20.72 -5.43 -7.57
CA GLU A 203 -20.57 -6.51 -8.55
C GLU A 203 -19.13 -6.70 -9.03
N ASP A 204 -18.32 -5.63 -8.96
CA ASP A 204 -16.91 -5.62 -9.34
C ASP A 204 -15.98 -5.86 -8.13
N GLY A 205 -16.51 -6.11 -6.92
CA GLY A 205 -15.76 -6.38 -5.69
C GLY A 205 -15.24 -5.13 -4.98
N PHE A 206 -15.72 -3.94 -5.33
CA PHE A 206 -15.36 -2.71 -4.64
C PHE A 206 -16.18 -2.51 -3.37
N LEU A 207 -15.54 -1.96 -2.33
CA LEU A 207 -16.19 -1.67 -1.05
C LEU A 207 -17.26 -0.61 -1.21
N LYS A 208 -18.50 -0.94 -0.85
CA LYS A 208 -19.60 0.03 -0.79
C LYS A 208 -19.41 0.95 0.41
N VAL A 209 -19.40 2.26 0.14
CA VAL A 209 -19.24 3.28 1.18
C VAL A 209 -20.36 4.31 1.12
N ARG A 210 -20.66 4.88 2.29
CA ARG A 210 -21.55 6.05 2.44
C ARG A 210 -20.86 7.31 1.93
N ASP A 211 -21.56 8.42 1.91
CA ASP A 211 -21.00 9.72 1.52
C ASP A 211 -19.94 10.22 2.50
N SER A 212 -19.94 9.74 3.74
CA SER A 212 -18.88 9.95 4.74
C SER A 212 -17.60 9.16 4.45
N LEU A 213 -17.58 8.30 3.44
CA LEU A 213 -16.52 7.33 3.11
C LEU A 213 -16.38 6.17 4.11
N GLN A 214 -17.33 6.01 5.04
CA GLN A 214 -17.41 4.82 5.91
C GLN A 214 -18.03 3.64 5.14
N THR A 215 -17.65 2.42 5.50
CA THR A 215 -18.33 1.20 5.02
C THR A 215 -19.76 1.14 5.58
N LEU A 216 -20.58 0.27 5.02
CA LEU A 216 -22.01 0.18 5.43
C LEU A 216 -22.18 -0.52 6.78
N GLU A 217 -21.35 -1.52 7.04
CA GLU A 217 -21.48 -2.44 8.17
C GLU A 217 -20.64 -2.04 9.38
N ASP A 218 -19.62 -1.19 9.20
CA ASP A 218 -18.69 -0.87 10.28
C ASP A 218 -18.28 0.60 10.21
N ASP A 219 -18.70 1.37 11.20
CA ASP A 219 -18.42 2.80 11.30
C ASP A 219 -16.94 3.10 11.61
N ALA A 220 -16.16 2.10 12.03
CA ALA A 220 -14.73 2.23 12.26
C ALA A 220 -13.90 2.02 10.98
N ILE A 221 -14.52 1.54 9.88
CA ILE A 221 -13.83 1.24 8.62
C ILE A 221 -14.22 2.25 7.54
N PHE A 222 -13.20 2.88 6.96
CA PHE A 222 -13.31 3.83 5.86
C PHE A 222 -12.64 3.27 4.60
N ALA A 223 -13.12 3.67 3.43
CA ALA A 223 -12.43 3.38 2.18
C ALA A 223 -12.46 4.56 1.23
N ALA A 224 -11.36 4.74 0.47
CA ALA A 224 -11.23 5.77 -0.54
C ALA A 224 -10.36 5.32 -1.73
N GLY A 225 -10.37 6.10 -2.80
CA GLY A 225 -9.68 5.77 -4.05
C GLY A 225 -10.42 4.73 -4.86
N ASP A 226 -9.68 3.98 -5.69
CA ASP A 226 -10.29 3.03 -6.63
C ASP A 226 -11.06 1.92 -5.92
N ILE A 227 -10.66 1.53 -4.71
CA ILE A 227 -11.34 0.46 -3.96
C ILE A 227 -12.74 0.85 -3.46
N ALA A 228 -13.03 2.14 -3.31
CA ALA A 228 -14.30 2.62 -2.78
C ALA A 228 -15.37 2.79 -3.86
N HIS A 229 -16.56 2.25 -3.62
CA HIS A 229 -17.78 2.50 -4.39
C HIS A 229 -18.76 3.33 -3.54
N GLN A 230 -18.78 4.65 -3.78
CA GLN A 230 -19.67 5.55 -3.08
C GLN A 230 -21.10 5.40 -3.64
N LEU A 231 -22.05 4.96 -2.81
CA LEU A 231 -23.37 4.53 -3.24
C LEU A 231 -24.17 5.62 -3.95
N ASN A 232 -24.23 6.82 -3.35
CA ASN A 232 -25.02 7.92 -3.89
C ASN A 232 -24.30 8.66 -5.03
N HIS A 233 -23.00 8.42 -5.18
CA HIS A 233 -22.16 9.15 -6.14
C HIS A 233 -21.19 8.21 -6.86
N PRO A 234 -21.68 7.20 -7.61
CA PRO A 234 -20.81 6.28 -8.34
C PRO A 234 -19.94 7.03 -9.35
N ARG A 235 -18.64 6.69 -9.40
CA ARG A 235 -17.66 7.35 -10.27
C ARG A 235 -16.74 6.31 -10.91
N GLU A 236 -16.13 6.73 -12.01
CA GLU A 236 -15.06 5.96 -12.63
C GLU A 236 -13.85 5.84 -11.69
N LYS A 237 -13.11 4.76 -11.85
CA LYS A 237 -11.87 4.52 -11.11
C LYS A 237 -10.73 5.30 -11.77
N ALA A 238 -10.51 6.52 -11.32
CA ALA A 238 -9.48 7.42 -11.84
C ALA A 238 -8.76 8.18 -10.73
N GLY A 239 -7.46 8.39 -10.88
CA GLY A 239 -6.60 9.01 -9.88
C GLY A 239 -7.09 10.39 -9.40
N VAL A 240 -7.77 11.16 -10.24
CA VAL A 240 -8.33 12.46 -9.86
C VAL A 240 -9.38 12.35 -8.75
N PHE A 241 -10.16 11.28 -8.72
CA PHE A 241 -11.13 11.04 -7.64
C PHE A 241 -10.44 10.58 -6.37
N ALA A 242 -9.48 9.66 -6.48
CA ALA A 242 -8.69 9.19 -5.34
C ALA A 242 -7.96 10.34 -4.64
N VAL A 243 -7.27 11.21 -5.40
CA VAL A 243 -6.56 12.38 -4.84
C VAL A 243 -7.52 13.34 -4.15
N ARG A 244 -8.70 13.59 -4.71
CA ARG A 244 -9.69 14.51 -4.12
C ARG A 244 -10.43 13.94 -2.91
N GLN A 245 -10.53 12.63 -2.79
CA GLN A 245 -11.08 11.96 -1.61
C GLN A 245 -10.13 12.01 -0.40
N ALA A 246 -8.83 12.19 -0.60
CA ALA A 246 -7.84 12.17 0.48
C ALA A 246 -8.13 13.19 1.59
N ARG A 247 -8.50 14.43 1.23
CA ARG A 247 -8.79 15.48 2.23
C ARG A 247 -10.08 15.21 3.00
N PRO A 248 -11.24 14.95 2.36
CA PRO A 248 -12.47 14.55 3.06
C PRO A 248 -12.26 13.32 3.96
N LEU A 249 -11.53 12.30 3.49
CA LEU A 249 -11.21 11.13 4.30
C LEU A 249 -10.42 11.50 5.55
N ALA A 250 -9.34 12.27 5.41
CA ALA A 250 -8.52 12.69 6.53
C ALA A 250 -9.32 13.54 7.55
N ASP A 251 -10.22 14.41 7.07
CA ASP A 251 -11.09 15.21 7.94
C ASP A 251 -12.09 14.32 8.68
N ASN A 252 -12.69 13.33 8.01
CA ASN A 252 -13.63 12.42 8.63
C ASN A 252 -12.97 11.43 9.60
N LEU A 253 -11.76 10.95 9.32
CA LEU A 253 -10.99 10.17 10.29
C LEU A 253 -10.70 10.96 11.57
N ARG A 254 -10.28 12.24 11.45
CA ARG A 254 -10.08 13.10 12.63
C ARG A 254 -11.36 13.34 13.41
N ARG A 255 -12.49 13.52 12.71
CA ARG A 255 -13.81 13.69 13.33
C ARG A 255 -14.25 12.41 14.05
N ALA A 256 -14.07 11.25 13.43
CA ALA A 256 -14.38 9.96 14.04
C ALA A 256 -13.59 9.74 15.35
N VAL A 257 -12.27 10.06 15.36
CA VAL A 257 -11.45 10.01 16.58
C VAL A 257 -11.99 10.93 17.69
N ARG A 258 -12.54 12.09 17.31
CA ARG A 258 -13.07 13.08 18.27
C ARG A 258 -14.54 12.88 18.63
N GLY A 259 -15.21 11.88 18.07
CA GLY A 259 -16.64 11.68 18.23
C GLY A 259 -17.49 12.81 17.62
N GLU A 260 -16.94 13.57 16.64
CA GLU A 260 -17.64 14.64 15.94
C GLU A 260 -18.48 14.10 14.78
N PRO A 261 -19.60 14.74 14.41
CA PRO A 261 -20.39 14.38 13.23
C PRO A 261 -19.52 14.40 11.95
N LEU A 262 -19.59 13.33 11.15
CA LEU A 262 -18.86 13.25 9.88
C LEU A 262 -19.47 14.16 8.82
N LYS A 263 -18.70 14.46 7.79
CA LYS A 263 -19.11 15.28 6.64
C LYS A 263 -19.26 14.41 5.40
N ASP A 264 -20.31 14.69 4.64
CA ASP A 264 -20.51 14.05 3.35
C ASP A 264 -19.54 14.60 2.30
N HIS A 265 -19.02 13.71 1.48
CA HIS A 265 -18.21 14.02 0.33
C HIS A 265 -19.02 13.84 -0.96
N VAL A 266 -19.24 14.94 -1.66
CA VAL A 266 -19.85 14.91 -2.99
C VAL A 266 -18.73 15.10 -4.03
N PRO A 267 -18.38 14.06 -4.80
CA PRO A 267 -17.33 14.19 -5.81
C PRO A 267 -17.78 15.06 -6.98
N GLN A 268 -16.83 15.73 -7.62
CA GLN A 268 -17.11 16.58 -8.78
C GLN A 268 -17.75 15.78 -9.93
N SER A 269 -18.70 16.40 -10.62
CA SER A 269 -19.37 15.81 -11.78
C SER A 269 -18.55 15.89 -13.08
N ARG A 270 -17.60 16.83 -13.15
CA ARG A 270 -16.74 17.04 -14.32
C ARG A 270 -15.29 17.17 -13.90
N TRP A 271 -14.40 16.53 -14.62
CA TRP A 271 -12.96 16.61 -14.40
C TRP A 271 -12.23 16.84 -15.72
N LEU A 272 -11.06 17.41 -15.65
CA LEU A 272 -10.13 17.52 -16.76
C LEU A 272 -9.25 16.27 -16.81
N ALA A 273 -9.25 15.56 -17.91
CA ALA A 273 -8.30 14.52 -18.22
C ALA A 273 -7.30 15.04 -19.26
N LEU A 274 -6.02 14.95 -18.97
CA LEU A 274 -4.93 15.22 -19.89
C LEU A 274 -4.31 13.88 -20.27
N ILE A 275 -4.56 13.42 -21.50
CA ILE A 275 -4.19 12.09 -22.01
C ILE A 275 -2.92 12.25 -22.83
N SER A 276 -1.82 11.65 -22.37
CA SER A 276 -0.54 11.68 -23.05
C SER A 276 -0.52 10.78 -24.27
N THR A 277 0.16 11.20 -25.33
CA THR A 277 0.37 10.38 -26.53
C THR A 277 1.78 9.78 -26.61
N GLY A 278 2.58 9.90 -25.54
CA GLY A 278 3.89 9.27 -25.42
C GLY A 278 5.06 10.07 -26.00
N ASP A 279 4.83 11.04 -26.88
CA ASP A 279 5.82 11.82 -27.64
C ASP A 279 5.91 13.29 -27.19
N ARG A 280 5.67 13.56 -25.93
CA ARG A 280 5.54 14.89 -25.32
C ARG A 280 4.38 15.70 -25.89
N ASP A 281 3.36 15.01 -26.33
CA ASP A 281 2.07 15.55 -26.72
C ASP A 281 0.97 15.05 -25.79
N ALA A 282 -0.11 15.82 -25.62
CA ALA A 282 -1.28 15.42 -24.88
C ALA A 282 -2.57 15.98 -25.51
N ILE A 283 -3.67 15.29 -25.24
CA ILE A 283 -5.03 15.68 -25.61
C ILE A 283 -5.81 15.94 -24.32
N ALA A 284 -6.60 17.00 -24.29
CA ALA A 284 -7.43 17.30 -23.13
C ALA A 284 -8.89 16.92 -23.36
N SER A 285 -9.53 16.37 -22.31
CA SER A 285 -10.94 16.01 -22.28
C SER A 285 -11.60 16.52 -21.01
N ARG A 286 -12.77 17.18 -21.15
CA ARG A 286 -13.58 17.61 -20.01
C ARG A 286 -15.07 17.41 -20.30
N GLY A 287 -15.61 16.31 -19.82
CA GLY A 287 -16.99 15.92 -20.15
C GLY A 287 -17.16 15.69 -21.65
N LYS A 288 -18.05 16.43 -22.29
CA LYS A 288 -18.31 16.35 -23.75
C LYS A 288 -17.36 17.21 -24.60
N LEU A 289 -16.46 17.98 -23.98
CA LEU A 289 -15.52 18.86 -24.68
C LEU A 289 -14.16 18.18 -24.79
N GLY A 290 -13.60 18.17 -26.00
CA GLY A 290 -12.26 17.70 -26.29
C GLY A 290 -11.41 18.81 -26.91
N LEU A 291 -10.19 19.01 -26.41
CA LEU A 291 -9.19 19.89 -27.00
C LEU A 291 -8.12 19.02 -27.67
N VAL A 292 -8.28 18.83 -28.97
CA VAL A 292 -7.53 17.84 -29.76
C VAL A 292 -6.61 18.48 -30.82
N ALA A 293 -6.66 19.81 -30.97
CA ALA A 293 -5.91 20.54 -31.99
C ALA A 293 -4.40 20.25 -31.90
N PRO A 294 -3.73 19.81 -33.01
CA PRO A 294 -2.33 19.41 -32.97
C PRO A 294 -1.38 20.48 -32.45
N ARG A 295 -1.64 21.75 -32.78
CA ARG A 295 -0.81 22.90 -32.31
C ARG A 295 -0.81 23.11 -30.82
N LEU A 296 -1.81 22.60 -30.10
CA LEU A 296 -1.96 22.75 -28.65
C LEU A 296 -1.43 21.55 -27.86
N ARG A 297 -1.23 20.39 -28.51
CA ARG A 297 -0.82 19.16 -27.86
C ARG A 297 0.49 19.27 -27.07
N PRO A 298 1.58 19.89 -27.57
CA PRO A 298 2.82 20.04 -26.82
C PRO A 298 2.65 20.94 -25.58
N TRP A 299 1.79 21.98 -25.68
CA TRP A 299 1.48 22.85 -24.56
C TRP A 299 0.67 22.09 -23.48
N LEU A 300 -0.33 21.30 -23.88
CA LEU A 300 -1.13 20.46 -22.98
C LEU A 300 -0.25 19.44 -22.26
N TRP A 301 0.74 18.88 -22.96
CA TRP A 301 1.69 17.96 -22.33
C TRP A 301 2.57 18.66 -21.30
N ARG A 302 3.13 19.84 -21.59
CA ARG A 302 3.90 20.64 -20.63
C ARG A 302 3.08 21.00 -19.41
N TRP A 303 1.80 21.31 -19.60
CA TRP A 303 0.89 21.60 -18.50
C TRP A 303 0.61 20.34 -17.65
N LYS A 304 0.38 19.19 -18.27
CA LYS A 304 0.26 17.90 -17.59
C LYS A 304 1.53 17.60 -16.78
N ASP A 305 2.70 17.64 -17.39
CA ASP A 305 3.98 17.36 -16.75
C ASP A 305 4.23 18.29 -15.55
N HIS A 306 3.89 19.58 -15.68
CA HIS A 306 3.98 20.54 -14.58
C HIS A 306 3.07 20.16 -13.40
N ILE A 307 1.81 19.80 -13.67
CA ILE A 307 0.86 19.37 -12.63
C ILE A 307 1.38 18.12 -11.93
N ASP A 308 1.81 17.13 -12.70
CA ASP A 308 2.29 15.86 -12.17
C ASP A 308 3.56 16.04 -11.33
N ARG A 309 4.52 16.87 -11.78
CA ARG A 309 5.74 17.20 -11.02
C ARG A 309 5.44 17.96 -9.73
N GLN A 310 4.55 18.96 -9.77
CA GLN A 310 4.13 19.68 -8.56
C GLN A 310 3.43 18.77 -7.56
N PHE A 311 2.64 17.81 -8.05
CA PHE A 311 2.00 16.83 -7.19
C PHE A 311 3.03 15.93 -6.51
N MET A 312 4.01 15.40 -7.28
CA MET A 312 5.06 14.53 -6.76
C MET A 312 6.03 15.25 -5.81
N ALA A 313 6.33 16.52 -6.07
CA ALA A 313 7.21 17.31 -5.19
C ALA A 313 6.72 17.35 -3.75
N ARG A 314 5.40 17.34 -3.52
CA ARG A 314 4.81 17.29 -2.16
C ARG A 314 5.19 16.06 -1.35
N PHE A 315 5.60 14.98 -2.02
CA PHE A 315 5.98 13.72 -1.38
C PHE A 315 7.50 13.52 -1.37
N ASN A 316 8.21 14.11 -2.33
CA ASN A 316 9.66 13.98 -2.46
C ASN A 316 10.40 15.09 -1.69
N GLU A 317 9.82 16.27 -1.60
CA GLU A 317 10.38 17.43 -0.92
C GLU A 317 9.65 17.66 0.41
N LEU A 318 9.92 16.79 1.37
CA LEU A 318 9.37 16.99 2.71
C LEU A 318 10.05 18.20 3.35
N PRO A 319 9.30 19.07 4.07
CA PRO A 319 9.90 20.19 4.79
C PRO A 319 10.95 19.66 5.76
N SER A 320 12.14 20.28 5.75
CA SER A 320 13.19 19.90 6.68
C SER A 320 12.73 20.14 8.13
N MET A 321 13.28 19.41 9.09
CA MET A 321 13.03 19.69 10.51
C MET A 321 13.43 21.11 10.89
N GLN A 322 14.41 21.70 10.21
CA GLN A 322 14.81 23.09 10.38
C GLN A 322 13.81 24.07 9.79
N ASP A 323 13.21 23.77 8.63
CA ASP A 323 12.15 24.59 8.05
C ASP A 323 10.87 24.56 8.90
N ALA A 324 10.55 23.40 9.45
CA ALA A 324 9.46 23.25 10.42
C ALA A 324 9.76 23.99 11.74
N ALA A 325 11.01 24.05 12.17
CA ALA A 325 11.46 24.80 13.33
C ALA A 325 11.51 26.33 13.06
N ASN A 326 11.87 26.73 11.85
CA ASN A 326 11.88 28.14 11.44
C ASN A 326 10.47 28.68 11.10
N ALA A 327 9.53 27.82 10.75
CA ALA A 327 8.11 28.17 10.57
C ALA A 327 7.36 28.38 11.89
N GLY A 328 7.98 28.07 13.04
CA GLY A 328 7.46 28.30 14.39
C GLY A 328 8.62 28.53 15.34
N ASP A 329 8.73 29.76 15.81
CA ASP A 329 9.57 30.10 16.95
C ASP A 329 9.38 29.08 18.08
N LEU A 330 10.39 28.22 18.33
CA LEU A 330 10.34 27.17 19.37
C LEU A 330 10.14 27.75 20.76
N SER A 331 10.50 29.01 21.01
CA SER A 331 10.18 29.74 22.22
C SER A 331 8.65 29.98 22.33
N GLY A 332 8.03 30.30 21.20
CA GLY A 332 6.59 30.36 21.06
C GLY A 332 5.90 28.99 21.15
N LEU A 333 6.53 27.92 20.67
CA LEU A 333 6.01 26.56 20.82
C LEU A 333 6.04 26.10 22.28
N HIS A 334 7.13 26.40 22.99
CA HIS A 334 7.22 26.09 24.44
C HIS A 334 6.20 26.90 25.26
N GLN A 335 6.01 28.19 24.95
CA GLN A 335 4.96 29.03 25.54
C GLN A 335 3.54 28.55 25.14
N ARG A 336 3.34 28.13 23.89
CA ARG A 336 2.05 27.59 23.40
C ARG A 336 1.76 26.22 23.99
N ILE A 337 2.78 25.36 24.16
CA ILE A 337 2.65 24.08 24.90
C ILE A 337 2.36 24.37 26.37
N SER A 338 3.06 25.29 27.03
CA SER A 338 2.79 25.68 28.41
C SER A 338 1.43 26.34 28.59
N ALA A 339 1.02 27.20 27.66
CA ALA A 339 -0.30 27.83 27.66
C ALA A 339 -1.41 26.81 27.32
N ALA A 340 -1.15 25.88 26.40
CA ALA A 340 -2.03 24.76 26.12
C ALA A 340 -2.14 23.82 27.36
N TRP A 341 -1.03 23.58 28.06
CA TRP A 341 -1.02 22.84 29.33
C TRP A 341 -1.78 23.55 30.45
N GLN A 342 -1.68 24.87 30.53
CA GLN A 342 -2.46 25.67 31.48
C GLN A 342 -3.95 25.75 31.09
N ALA A 343 -4.27 25.83 29.78
CA ALA A 343 -5.64 25.79 29.27
C ALA A 343 -6.29 24.41 29.35
N LEU A 344 -5.48 23.35 29.40
CA LEU A 344 -5.91 21.95 29.56
C LEU A 344 -6.15 21.57 31.02
N ARG A 345 -5.61 22.35 31.98
CA ARG A 345 -5.95 22.30 33.40
C ARG A 345 -7.04 23.34 33.65
N GLY A 346 -8.25 22.89 33.93
CA GLY A 346 -9.27 23.79 34.45
C GLY A 346 -8.81 24.43 35.77
N SER A 347 -9.48 25.48 36.18
CA SER A 347 -9.23 26.19 37.44
C SER A 347 -9.32 25.31 38.71
N ASP A 348 -9.83 24.09 38.55
CA ASP A 348 -9.97 23.06 39.58
C ASP A 348 -8.83 22.00 39.53
N GLY A 349 -7.83 22.16 38.66
CA GLY A 349 -6.69 21.25 38.53
C GLY A 349 -6.99 19.95 37.76
N LYS A 350 -8.23 19.75 37.30
CA LYS A 350 -8.64 18.58 36.51
C LYS A 350 -8.35 18.79 35.02
N LEU A 351 -8.06 17.71 34.34
CA LEU A 351 -7.84 17.71 32.88
C LEU A 351 -9.13 18.10 32.13
N HIS A 352 -8.97 18.91 31.08
CA HIS A 352 -10.11 19.35 30.27
C HIS A 352 -10.77 18.11 29.60
N PRO A 353 -12.12 18.04 29.53
CA PRO A 353 -12.87 16.92 28.95
C PRO A 353 -12.45 16.48 27.54
N ARG A 354 -11.80 17.36 26.75
CA ARG A 354 -11.27 17.02 25.41
C ARG A 354 -10.05 16.11 25.42
N LEU A 355 -9.30 16.04 26.53
CA LEU A 355 -8.16 15.10 26.67
C LEU A 355 -8.64 13.73 27.19
N THR A 356 -9.71 13.70 27.95
CA THR A 356 -10.30 12.45 28.45
C THR A 356 -11.07 11.68 27.38
N ALA A 357 -11.35 12.28 26.20
CA ALA A 357 -11.92 11.57 25.07
C ALA A 357 -10.91 10.66 24.33
N GLU A 358 -9.60 10.91 24.50
CA GLU A 358 -8.52 10.10 23.86
C GLU A 358 -7.79 9.19 24.86
N LEU A 359 -7.81 9.52 26.14
CA LEU A 359 -7.21 8.77 27.23
C LEU A 359 -8.22 8.71 28.37
N ASP A 360 -8.38 7.56 28.99
CA ASP A 360 -9.09 7.52 30.27
C ASP A 360 -8.29 8.28 31.35
N GLU A 361 -8.95 8.60 32.49
CA GLU A 361 -8.34 9.43 33.55
C GLU A 361 -7.09 8.74 34.15
N GLN A 362 -7.06 7.44 34.16
CA GLN A 362 -5.95 6.63 34.65
C GLN A 362 -4.79 6.59 33.65
N GLU A 363 -5.07 6.46 32.36
CA GLU A 363 -4.09 6.53 31.27
C GLU A 363 -3.46 7.94 31.17
N ALA A 364 -4.25 8.99 31.34
CA ALA A 364 -3.76 10.36 31.36
C ALA A 364 -2.83 10.63 32.56
N HIS A 365 -3.16 10.11 33.74
CA HIS A 365 -2.29 10.18 34.91
C HIS A 365 -0.99 9.38 34.74
N GLN A 366 -1.05 8.21 34.15
CA GLN A 366 0.14 7.39 33.86
C GLN A 366 1.06 8.09 32.85
N ALA A 367 0.51 8.66 31.77
CA ALA A 367 1.28 9.41 30.78
C ALA A 367 1.97 10.65 31.38
N LEU A 368 1.29 11.36 32.27
CA LEU A 368 1.83 12.52 32.96
C LEU A 368 2.94 12.13 33.95
N SER A 369 2.75 11.04 34.71
CA SER A 369 3.74 10.52 35.63
C SER A 369 5.01 10.04 34.89
N ALA A 370 4.84 9.37 33.74
CA ALA A 370 5.94 8.90 32.90
C ALA A 370 6.78 10.05 32.32
N LEU A 371 6.15 11.15 31.92
CA LEU A 371 6.83 12.34 31.39
C LEU A 371 7.64 13.11 32.46
N ALA A 372 7.25 13.01 33.73
CA ALA A 372 7.91 13.71 34.84
C ALA A 372 9.17 13.00 35.36
N MET A 373 9.34 11.71 35.08
CA MET A 373 10.46 10.93 35.60
C MET A 373 11.69 10.98 34.69
N ARG A 374 12.80 11.52 35.17
CA ARG A 374 14.11 11.50 34.48
C ARG A 374 14.84 10.16 34.65
N CYS A 375 14.65 9.53 35.78
CA CYS A 375 15.16 8.19 36.11
C CYS A 375 14.23 7.55 37.15
N GLY A 376 13.58 6.45 36.80
CA GLY A 376 12.61 5.77 37.65
C GLY A 376 13.18 4.57 38.42
N GLY A 377 14.44 4.21 38.22
CA GLY A 377 15.00 2.97 38.79
C GLY A 377 14.10 1.77 38.47
N CYS A 378 13.71 0.99 39.47
CA CYS A 378 12.74 -0.11 39.29
C CYS A 378 11.36 0.35 38.83
N GLY A 379 10.96 1.59 39.10
CA GLY A 379 9.69 2.17 38.62
C GLY A 379 9.68 2.56 37.14
N ALA A 380 10.83 2.53 36.46
CA ALA A 380 10.92 2.75 35.01
C ALA A 380 10.73 1.46 34.18
N LYS A 381 10.65 0.31 34.84
CA LYS A 381 10.34 -0.97 34.14
C LYS A 381 8.93 -0.94 33.59
N VAL A 382 8.71 -1.64 32.49
CA VAL A 382 7.36 -1.93 31.99
C VAL A 382 6.57 -2.62 33.11
N GLY A 383 5.35 -2.17 33.39
CA GLY A 383 4.52 -2.73 34.44
C GLY A 383 4.35 -4.24 34.30
N ALA A 384 4.39 -4.97 35.41
CA ALA A 384 4.35 -6.44 35.42
C ALA A 384 3.12 -6.99 34.67
N SER A 385 1.95 -6.33 34.80
CA SER A 385 0.71 -6.71 34.09
C SER A 385 0.83 -6.53 32.59
N VAL A 386 1.43 -5.42 32.11
CA VAL A 386 1.66 -5.15 30.71
C VAL A 386 2.65 -6.15 30.10
N LEU A 387 3.75 -6.39 30.81
CA LEU A 387 4.76 -7.37 30.39
C LEU A 387 4.16 -8.78 30.33
N SER A 388 3.40 -9.19 31.32
CA SER A 388 2.75 -10.51 31.37
C SER A 388 1.79 -10.68 30.17
N ARG A 389 0.93 -9.70 29.86
CA ARG A 389 0.05 -9.77 28.71
C ARG A 389 0.81 -9.80 27.37
N ALA A 390 1.86 -9.00 27.25
CA ALA A 390 2.69 -8.99 26.06
C ALA A 390 3.38 -10.34 25.79
N LEU A 391 3.75 -11.06 26.85
CA LEU A 391 4.46 -12.33 26.76
C LEU A 391 3.52 -13.55 26.65
N GLN A 392 2.22 -13.41 26.95
CA GLN A 392 1.26 -14.53 26.92
C GLN A 392 1.13 -15.22 25.55
N SER A 393 1.32 -14.48 24.48
CA SER A 393 1.22 -15.00 23.10
C SER A 393 2.53 -15.64 22.61
N LEU A 394 3.60 -15.57 23.38
CA LEU A 394 4.88 -16.18 23.00
C LEU A 394 4.84 -17.69 23.23
N ALA A 395 5.34 -18.43 22.25
CA ALA A 395 5.56 -19.86 22.33
C ALA A 395 7.06 -20.16 22.20
N PRO A 396 7.86 -19.86 23.24
CA PRO A 396 9.29 -20.13 23.20
C PRO A 396 9.53 -21.64 23.14
N ARG A 397 10.62 -22.02 22.47
CA ARG A 397 11.01 -23.44 22.43
C ARG A 397 11.31 -23.95 23.85
N GLU A 398 10.73 -25.06 24.21
CA GLU A 398 10.99 -25.67 25.54
C GLU A 398 12.46 -26.09 25.67
N ASN A 399 13.07 -25.71 26.77
CA ASN A 399 14.44 -26.10 27.12
C ASN A 399 14.47 -26.60 28.55
N PRO A 400 14.80 -27.89 28.83
CA PRO A 400 14.78 -28.49 30.15
C PRO A 400 15.85 -27.89 31.09
N ASP A 401 16.82 -27.16 30.57
CA ASP A 401 17.85 -26.50 31.38
C ASP A 401 17.39 -25.10 31.87
N VAL A 402 16.26 -24.57 31.36
CA VAL A 402 15.65 -23.35 31.88
C VAL A 402 14.73 -23.70 33.03
N LEU A 403 15.21 -23.43 34.27
CA LEU A 403 14.50 -23.74 35.50
C LEU A 403 13.50 -22.64 35.88
N VAL A 404 13.84 -21.37 35.59
CA VAL A 404 12.98 -20.20 35.73
C VAL A 404 13.13 -19.36 34.45
N GLY A 405 12.04 -19.15 33.74
CA GLY A 405 12.02 -18.42 32.46
C GLY A 405 10.67 -17.78 32.19
N LEU A 406 10.33 -17.56 30.90
CA LEU A 406 9.13 -16.82 30.50
C LEU A 406 7.80 -17.43 30.93
N HIS A 407 7.73 -18.73 31.19
CA HIS A 407 6.53 -19.43 31.67
C HIS A 407 6.17 -19.10 33.12
N ALA A 408 7.16 -18.65 33.90
CA ALA A 408 6.99 -18.17 35.28
C ALA A 408 8.00 -17.02 35.52
N PRO A 409 7.77 -15.85 34.90
CA PRO A 409 8.74 -14.75 34.91
C PRO A 409 8.89 -14.19 36.31
N ASP A 410 10.16 -13.99 36.72
CA ASP A 410 10.56 -13.39 37.98
C ASP A 410 11.67 -12.37 37.69
N ASP A 411 12.29 -11.82 38.75
CA ASP A 411 13.38 -10.82 38.64
C ASP A 411 14.62 -11.36 37.90
N ALA A 412 14.82 -12.68 37.83
CA ALA A 412 15.91 -13.33 37.15
C ALA A 412 15.48 -14.68 36.51
N ALA A 413 16.12 -15.03 35.41
CA ALA A 413 16.04 -16.39 34.86
C ALA A 413 17.06 -17.30 35.54
N ILE A 414 16.71 -18.58 35.74
CA ILE A 414 17.63 -19.61 36.24
C ILE A 414 17.84 -20.66 35.15
N VAL A 415 19.12 -20.84 34.78
CA VAL A 415 19.53 -21.76 33.73
C VAL A 415 20.57 -22.72 34.27
N ARG A 416 20.39 -24.02 34.00
CA ARG A 416 21.38 -25.05 34.31
C ARG A 416 22.41 -25.10 33.20
N VAL A 417 23.69 -25.08 33.54
CA VAL A 417 24.76 -25.36 32.57
C VAL A 417 25.05 -26.85 32.60
N PRO A 418 24.96 -27.60 31.48
CA PRO A 418 25.26 -29.03 31.47
C PRO A 418 26.71 -29.31 31.88
N GLU A 419 26.92 -30.43 32.56
CA GLU A 419 28.24 -30.83 33.03
C GLU A 419 29.23 -31.02 31.88
N GLY A 420 30.43 -30.50 32.02
CA GLY A 420 31.50 -30.59 31.03
C GLY A 420 31.37 -29.56 29.88
N GLN A 421 30.42 -28.64 29.96
CA GLN A 421 30.26 -27.55 29.00
C GLN A 421 30.64 -26.20 29.58
N ALA A 422 30.96 -25.26 28.71
CA ALA A 422 31.19 -23.85 29.05
C ALA A 422 30.10 -22.99 28.44
N LEU A 423 29.70 -21.92 29.14
CA LEU A 423 28.74 -20.94 28.64
C LEU A 423 29.48 -19.85 27.86
N VAL A 424 29.12 -19.70 26.57
CA VAL A 424 29.51 -18.56 25.77
C VAL A 424 28.42 -17.49 25.90
N HIS A 425 28.80 -16.30 26.32
CA HIS A 425 27.87 -15.19 26.54
C HIS A 425 28.24 -13.99 25.69
N SER A 426 27.32 -13.51 24.85
CA SER A 426 27.44 -12.28 24.09
C SER A 426 26.27 -11.34 24.42
N VAL A 427 26.50 -10.05 24.41
CA VAL A 427 25.50 -9.02 24.64
C VAL A 427 25.64 -7.93 23.58
N ASP A 428 24.68 -7.84 22.68
CA ASP A 428 24.55 -6.79 21.69
C ASP A 428 23.47 -5.80 22.06
N PHE A 429 23.75 -4.53 21.89
CA PHE A 429 22.80 -3.45 22.11
C PHE A 429 22.92 -2.36 21.05
N PHE A 430 21.83 -2.08 20.34
CA PHE A 430 21.77 -1.01 19.35
C PHE A 430 20.36 -0.37 19.31
N ARG A 431 20.30 0.86 18.78
CA ARG A 431 19.04 1.58 18.64
C ARG A 431 18.23 1.03 17.49
N ALA A 432 16.91 1.04 17.63
CA ALA A 432 16.02 0.75 16.52
C ALA A 432 16.27 1.75 15.37
N PHE A 433 16.56 1.24 14.17
CA PHE A 433 16.77 1.98 12.96
C PHE A 433 15.63 1.78 11.95
N ILE A 434 14.63 0.99 12.32
CA ILE A 434 13.38 0.77 11.61
C ILE A 434 12.21 0.93 12.56
N ASP A 435 11.05 1.31 12.04
CA ASP A 435 9.86 1.58 12.84
C ASP A 435 8.98 0.33 13.10
N ASP A 436 9.29 -0.80 12.48
CA ASP A 436 8.60 -2.08 12.66
C ASP A 436 9.22 -2.87 13.82
N PRO A 437 8.55 -3.00 15.00
CA PRO A 437 9.09 -3.66 16.18
C PRO A 437 9.30 -5.16 15.96
N TYR A 438 8.40 -5.81 15.21
CA TYR A 438 8.50 -7.24 14.94
C TYR A 438 9.73 -7.55 14.09
N LEU A 439 9.90 -6.84 12.97
CA LEU A 439 11.08 -7.00 12.12
C LEU A 439 12.37 -6.61 12.85
N PHE A 440 12.32 -5.55 13.67
CA PHE A 440 13.47 -5.16 14.49
C PHE A 440 13.85 -6.24 15.51
N GLY A 441 12.87 -6.89 16.14
CA GLY A 441 13.10 -8.02 17.06
C GLY A 441 13.79 -9.19 16.35
N ARG A 442 13.38 -9.55 15.14
CA ARG A 442 14.04 -10.57 14.31
C ARG A 442 15.49 -10.20 13.98
N ILE A 443 15.72 -8.96 13.57
CA ILE A 443 17.08 -8.48 13.25
C ILE A 443 17.98 -8.51 14.50
N ALA A 444 17.48 -8.04 15.64
CA ALA A 444 18.24 -8.00 16.89
C ALA A 444 18.65 -9.40 17.36
N ALA A 445 17.72 -10.36 17.34
CA ALA A 445 18.02 -11.74 17.69
C ALA A 445 19.02 -12.39 16.72
N ASN A 446 18.82 -12.22 15.42
CA ASN A 446 19.73 -12.78 14.42
C ASN A 446 21.14 -12.18 14.50
N HIS A 447 21.26 -10.88 14.82
CA HIS A 447 22.55 -10.23 14.99
C HIS A 447 23.30 -10.81 16.21
N ALA A 448 22.65 -10.92 17.37
CA ALA A 448 23.25 -11.50 18.55
C ALA A 448 23.66 -12.97 18.38
N LEU A 449 22.89 -13.75 17.61
CA LEU A 449 23.25 -15.13 17.27
C LEU A 449 24.50 -15.22 16.39
N GLY A 450 24.77 -14.20 15.58
CA GLY A 450 25.96 -14.15 14.72
C GLY A 450 27.26 -14.32 15.48
N ASP A 451 27.40 -13.70 16.65
CA ASP A 451 28.58 -13.80 17.51
C ASP A 451 28.74 -15.22 18.11
N LEU A 452 27.63 -15.85 18.50
CA LEU A 452 27.66 -17.21 19.01
C LEU A 452 28.09 -18.19 17.93
N TYR A 453 27.56 -18.07 16.73
CA TYR A 453 27.93 -18.92 15.60
C TYR A 453 29.38 -18.69 15.14
N ALA A 454 29.87 -17.45 15.19
CA ALA A 454 31.28 -17.15 14.90
C ALA A 454 32.24 -17.84 15.88
N MET A 455 31.81 -18.04 17.13
CA MET A 455 32.56 -18.79 18.16
C MET A 455 32.34 -20.32 18.11
N GLY A 456 31.51 -20.81 17.18
CA GLY A 456 31.17 -22.23 17.11
C GLY A 456 30.25 -22.71 18.26
N ALA A 457 29.59 -21.79 18.95
CA ALA A 457 28.70 -22.12 20.04
C ALA A 457 27.28 -22.44 19.53
N THR A 458 26.56 -23.30 20.25
CA THR A 458 25.15 -23.58 20.01
C THR A 458 24.30 -22.65 20.86
N PRO A 459 23.32 -21.92 20.32
CA PRO A 459 22.40 -21.12 21.12
C PRO A 459 21.66 -21.99 22.14
N HIS A 460 21.63 -21.51 23.39
CA HIS A 460 21.02 -22.25 24.51
C HIS A 460 19.87 -21.45 25.13
N THR A 461 20.14 -20.20 25.50
CA THR A 461 19.15 -19.27 26.04
C THR A 461 19.46 -17.85 25.62
N ALA A 462 18.45 -16.98 25.65
CA ALA A 462 18.61 -15.56 25.38
C ALA A 462 17.94 -14.71 26.48
N THR A 463 18.57 -13.60 26.83
CA THR A 463 17.99 -12.56 27.69
C THR A 463 17.82 -11.29 26.86
N ALA A 464 16.60 -10.79 26.78
CA ALA A 464 16.31 -9.56 26.05
C ALA A 464 16.36 -8.34 26.99
N VAL A 465 17.17 -7.34 26.64
CA VAL A 465 17.16 -6.02 27.27
C VAL A 465 16.49 -5.04 26.28
N ALA A 466 15.22 -4.72 26.54
CA ALA A 466 14.45 -3.83 25.67
C ALA A 466 14.20 -2.48 26.36
N THR A 467 14.65 -1.40 25.73
CA THR A 467 14.31 -0.03 26.15
C THR A 467 13.19 0.47 25.24
N VAL A 468 11.99 0.58 25.79
CA VAL A 468 10.80 1.04 25.06
C VAL A 468 10.43 2.46 25.48
N PRO A 469 9.85 3.28 24.56
CA PRO A 469 9.37 4.61 24.92
C PRO A 469 8.33 4.53 26.06
N GLN A 470 8.40 5.48 26.97
CA GLN A 470 7.35 5.65 27.97
C GLN A 470 6.03 6.00 27.30
N GLY A 471 4.94 5.44 27.78
CA GLY A 471 3.62 5.68 27.19
C GLY A 471 2.51 4.95 27.95
N VAL A 472 1.28 5.12 27.45
CA VAL A 472 0.12 4.40 28.00
C VAL A 472 0.21 2.91 27.68
N GLU A 473 -0.30 2.08 28.59
CA GLU A 473 -0.20 0.62 28.51
C GLU A 473 -0.63 0.05 27.16
N ARG A 474 -1.77 0.50 26.61
CA ARG A 474 -2.30 0.05 25.32
C ARG A 474 -1.38 0.31 24.11
N LYS A 475 -0.38 1.19 24.25
CA LYS A 475 0.64 1.44 23.21
C LYS A 475 1.96 0.73 23.48
N VAL A 476 2.31 0.56 24.75
CA VAL A 476 3.54 -0.13 25.17
C VAL A 476 3.41 -1.63 25.01
N GLU A 477 2.26 -2.21 25.37
CA GLU A 477 2.00 -3.64 25.28
C GLU A 477 2.17 -4.22 23.86
N PRO A 478 1.54 -3.66 22.79
CA PRO A 478 1.75 -4.15 21.43
C PRO A 478 3.21 -4.01 20.97
N LEU A 479 3.88 -2.91 21.36
CA LEU A 479 5.29 -2.70 21.03
C LEU A 479 6.19 -3.80 21.60
N VAL A 480 6.02 -4.11 22.88
CA VAL A 480 6.79 -5.16 23.56
C VAL A 480 6.45 -6.53 22.98
N ARG A 481 5.17 -6.81 22.75
CA ARG A 481 4.69 -8.07 22.17
C ARG A 481 5.31 -8.32 20.80
N GLU A 482 5.21 -7.37 19.88
CA GLU A 482 5.74 -7.50 18.53
C GLU A 482 7.26 -7.66 18.52
N LEU A 483 7.98 -6.87 19.33
CA LEU A 483 9.43 -6.97 19.48
C LEU A 483 9.87 -8.35 19.95
N THR A 484 9.25 -8.83 21.03
CA THR A 484 9.61 -10.12 21.64
C THR A 484 9.17 -11.29 20.77
N GLN A 485 8.04 -11.20 20.08
CA GLN A 485 7.59 -12.23 19.15
C GLN A 485 8.57 -12.38 17.99
N GLY A 486 8.98 -11.27 17.36
CA GLY A 486 9.97 -11.32 16.29
C GLY A 486 11.31 -11.92 16.75
N ALA A 487 11.78 -11.60 17.94
CA ALA A 487 12.99 -12.18 18.51
C ALA A 487 12.83 -13.69 18.77
N THR A 488 11.71 -14.11 19.35
CA THR A 488 11.44 -15.53 19.70
C THR A 488 11.37 -16.43 18.47
N GLU A 489 10.89 -15.93 17.33
CA GLU A 489 10.81 -16.70 16.09
C GLU A 489 12.19 -17.01 15.47
N VAL A 490 13.19 -16.22 15.79
CA VAL A 490 14.58 -16.42 15.33
C VAL A 490 15.37 -17.32 16.27
N LEU A 491 15.08 -17.24 17.59
CA LEU A 491 15.71 -18.04 18.65
C LEU A 491 15.15 -19.46 18.72
#